data_f7264d2f9ccdf278ded94fd5d063bdc8
#
_entry.id   f7264d2f9ccdf278ded94fd5d063bdc8
#
_cell.length_a   1.000
_cell.length_b   1.000
_cell.length_c   1.000
_cell.angle_alpha   90.00
_cell.angle_beta   90.00
_cell.angle_gamma   90.00
#
_symmetry.space_group_name_H-M   'P 1'
#
loop_
_entity.id
_entity.type
_entity.pdbx_description
1 polymer ?
#
loop_
_entity_poly.entity_id
_entity_poly.type
_entity_poly.pdbx_seq_one_letter_code
_entity_poly.pdbx_strand_id
1 'polypeptide(L)'
;MFYALVRSVGWLLLRVAFRWKVEGAGRVPATGPVILCPNHLFWMDPVTVACSIRRRVYYMAKDELFHNPLKRVFLRALGAFPVRRHEVDRAAVKAALRVLKQGRVLGLFPEGTRSLTGVLQKGEEGAALLALRTGAPVIPMGIVGNYSWWSRLLVRFGEPLTFTGEAGAKPTSDRMAAISQRIMAAIAELLPEGQVKLPPGEEAG
;
A
#
# COMPACT_ATOMS: atom_id res chain seq x y z
N MET A 1 -12.53 -16.75 -9.10
CA MET A 1 -13.85 -16.19 -9.47
C MET A 1 -14.33 -15.14 -8.46
N PHE A 2 -14.48 -15.44 -7.18
CA PHE A 2 -15.02 -14.51 -6.15
C PHE A 2 -14.29 -13.14 -6.08
N TYR A 3 -12.95 -13.13 -5.97
CA TYR A 3 -12.16 -11.89 -5.97
C TYR A 3 -12.42 -11.01 -7.20
N ALA A 4 -12.45 -11.62 -8.39
CA ALA A 4 -12.69 -10.88 -9.64
C ALA A 4 -14.09 -10.25 -9.64
N LEU A 5 -15.09 -10.99 -9.18
CA LEU A 5 -16.47 -10.48 -9.04
C LEU A 5 -16.51 -9.26 -8.09
N VAL A 6 -15.99 -9.42 -6.87
CA VAL A 6 -16.00 -8.33 -5.87
C VAL A 6 -15.21 -7.11 -6.39
N ARG A 7 -14.06 -7.33 -7.04
CA ARG A 7 -13.29 -6.25 -7.67
C ARG A 7 -14.07 -5.55 -8.79
N SER A 8 -14.79 -6.30 -9.64
CA SER A 8 -15.60 -5.72 -10.73
C SER A 8 -16.74 -4.87 -10.18
N VAL A 9 -17.42 -5.37 -9.15
CA VAL A 9 -18.48 -4.60 -8.45
C VAL A 9 -17.87 -3.35 -7.81
N GLY A 10 -16.75 -3.47 -7.09
CA GLY A 10 -16.04 -2.34 -6.49
C GLY A 10 -15.60 -1.31 -7.54
N TRP A 11 -15.08 -1.77 -8.69
CA TRP A 11 -14.71 -0.92 -9.80
C TRP A 11 -15.91 -0.12 -10.34
N LEU A 12 -17.04 -0.80 -10.55
CA LEU A 12 -18.27 -0.15 -11.00
C LEU A 12 -18.76 0.90 -9.99
N LEU A 13 -18.77 0.53 -8.70
CA LEU A 13 -19.17 1.46 -7.62
C LEU A 13 -18.28 2.68 -7.57
N LEU A 14 -16.95 2.52 -7.68
CA LEU A 14 -16.02 3.65 -7.71
C LEU A 14 -16.28 4.55 -8.92
N ARG A 15 -16.59 3.98 -10.09
CA ARG A 15 -16.90 4.76 -11.32
C ARG A 15 -18.21 5.52 -11.23
N VAL A 16 -19.21 4.97 -10.54
CA VAL A 16 -20.53 5.59 -10.39
C VAL A 16 -20.55 6.60 -9.25
N ALA A 17 -19.91 6.24 -8.10
CA ALA A 17 -19.97 7.07 -6.91
C ALA A 17 -18.98 8.24 -6.92
N PHE A 18 -17.88 8.13 -7.67
CA PHE A 18 -16.80 9.12 -7.66
C PHE A 18 -16.34 9.48 -9.08
N ARG A 19 -15.80 10.69 -9.22
CA ARG A 19 -15.05 11.10 -10.42
C ARG A 19 -13.65 10.47 -10.36
N TRP A 20 -13.63 9.13 -10.39
CA TRP A 20 -12.44 8.34 -10.15
C TRP A 20 -11.53 8.29 -11.38
N LYS A 21 -10.26 8.60 -11.16
CA LYS A 21 -9.19 8.56 -12.17
C LYS A 21 -8.00 7.77 -11.64
N VAL A 22 -7.38 7.00 -12.52
CA VAL A 22 -6.16 6.23 -12.22
C VAL A 22 -5.09 6.63 -13.21
N GLU A 23 -3.91 7.00 -12.71
CA GLU A 23 -2.75 7.41 -13.49
C GLU A 23 -1.56 6.48 -13.18
N GLY A 24 -0.81 6.12 -14.21
CA GLY A 24 0.42 5.34 -14.06
C GLY A 24 0.25 3.86 -13.71
N ALA A 25 -0.95 3.28 -13.79
CA ALA A 25 -1.18 1.85 -13.46
C ALA A 25 -0.31 0.87 -14.29
N GLY A 26 0.12 1.28 -15.49
CA GLY A 26 1.04 0.50 -16.34
C GLY A 26 2.45 0.32 -15.76
N ARG A 27 2.83 1.09 -14.73
CA ARG A 27 4.10 0.95 -14.01
C ARG A 27 4.15 -0.30 -13.11
N VAL A 28 3.00 -0.90 -12.82
CA VAL A 28 2.93 -2.15 -12.07
C VAL A 28 3.32 -3.32 -12.98
N PRO A 29 4.42 -4.04 -12.70
CA PRO A 29 4.83 -5.18 -13.51
C PRO A 29 3.71 -6.21 -13.69
N ALA A 30 3.55 -6.74 -14.90
CA ALA A 30 2.50 -7.71 -15.23
C ALA A 30 2.67 -9.03 -14.44
N THR A 31 3.91 -9.39 -14.14
CA THR A 31 4.28 -10.63 -13.43
C THR A 31 5.30 -10.33 -12.34
N GLY A 32 5.65 -11.32 -11.54
CA GLY A 32 6.64 -11.19 -10.47
C GLY A 32 6.10 -10.52 -9.20
N PRO A 33 6.91 -10.48 -8.14
CA PRO A 33 6.54 -9.85 -6.86
C PRO A 33 6.50 -8.33 -6.98
N VAL A 34 5.56 -7.71 -6.29
CA VAL A 34 5.43 -6.24 -6.23
C VAL A 34 4.91 -5.85 -4.84
N ILE A 35 5.45 -4.78 -4.27
CA ILE A 35 4.93 -4.13 -3.08
C ILE A 35 4.29 -2.81 -3.50
N LEU A 36 2.99 -2.65 -3.30
CA LEU A 36 2.28 -1.38 -3.49
C LEU A 36 2.28 -0.62 -2.17
N CYS A 37 2.76 0.61 -2.19
CA CYS A 37 2.84 1.47 -1.00
C CYS A 37 2.00 2.75 -1.20
N PRO A 38 0.69 2.72 -0.97
CA PRO A 38 -0.17 3.91 -0.95
C PRO A 38 -0.10 4.65 0.39
N ASN A 39 -0.40 5.97 0.37
CA ASN A 39 -0.84 6.68 1.58
C ASN A 39 -2.20 6.15 2.05
N HIS A 40 -2.54 6.36 3.32
CA HIS A 40 -3.76 5.80 3.90
C HIS A 40 -4.66 6.87 4.53
N LEU A 41 -5.75 7.19 3.85
CA LEU A 41 -6.71 8.23 4.27
C LEU A 41 -8.02 7.62 4.80
N PHE A 42 -8.51 6.53 4.17
CA PHE A 42 -9.85 6.04 4.41
C PHE A 42 -9.91 4.51 4.40
N TRP A 43 -10.95 3.95 5.03
CA TRP A 43 -11.13 2.49 5.08
C TRP A 43 -11.37 1.83 3.71
N MET A 44 -11.79 2.61 2.70
CA MET A 44 -11.98 2.15 1.32
C MET A 44 -10.70 2.13 0.49
N ASP A 45 -9.59 2.70 0.96
CA ASP A 45 -8.32 2.74 0.20
C ASP A 45 -7.86 1.37 -0.30
N PRO A 46 -7.93 0.28 0.49
CA PRO A 46 -7.55 -1.04 0.00
C PRO A 46 -8.41 -1.50 -1.20
N VAL A 47 -9.70 -1.17 -1.20
CA VAL A 47 -10.61 -1.48 -2.32
C VAL A 47 -10.25 -0.64 -3.53
N THR A 48 -10.01 0.66 -3.34
CA THR A 48 -9.62 1.60 -4.40
C THR A 48 -8.33 1.16 -5.07
N VAL A 49 -7.30 0.79 -4.30
CA VAL A 49 -6.03 0.25 -4.82
C VAL A 49 -6.25 -1.06 -5.57
N ALA A 50 -7.02 -1.99 -5.00
CA ALA A 50 -7.31 -3.28 -5.64
C ALA A 50 -8.07 -3.13 -6.96
N CYS A 51 -8.96 -2.13 -7.07
CA CYS A 51 -9.69 -1.83 -8.30
C CYS A 51 -8.84 -1.09 -9.34
N SER A 52 -7.75 -0.42 -8.92
CA SER A 52 -6.87 0.36 -9.80
C SER A 52 -5.94 -0.48 -10.67
N ILE A 53 -5.76 -1.78 -10.36
CA ILE A 53 -4.91 -2.69 -11.14
C ILE A 53 -5.64 -3.99 -11.50
N ARG A 54 -5.10 -4.71 -12.49
CA ARG A 54 -5.70 -6.00 -12.92
C ARG A 54 -5.27 -7.17 -12.03
N ARG A 55 -4.07 -7.10 -11.43
CA ARG A 55 -3.52 -8.16 -10.59
C ARG A 55 -4.22 -8.20 -9.23
N ARG A 56 -4.34 -9.41 -8.66
CA ARG A 56 -4.88 -9.57 -7.30
C ARG A 56 -3.90 -8.99 -6.29
N VAL A 57 -4.39 -8.11 -5.42
CA VAL A 57 -3.62 -7.53 -4.32
C VAL A 57 -3.92 -8.27 -3.03
N TYR A 58 -2.87 -8.59 -2.28
CA TYR A 58 -2.95 -9.17 -0.95
C TYR A 58 -2.64 -8.08 0.07
N TYR A 59 -3.35 -8.07 1.21
CA TYR A 59 -3.20 -7.02 2.21
C TYR A 59 -2.96 -7.57 3.61
N MET A 60 -2.19 -6.84 4.39
CA MET A 60 -2.21 -6.95 5.84
C MET A 60 -3.42 -6.19 6.38
N ALA A 61 -4.26 -6.83 7.14
CA ALA A 61 -5.42 -6.20 7.77
C ALA A 61 -5.41 -6.48 9.27
N LYS A 62 -5.94 -5.54 10.06
CA LYS A 62 -5.97 -5.59 11.51
C LYS A 62 -6.56 -6.92 12.00
N ASP A 63 -5.89 -7.60 12.96
CA ASP A 63 -6.25 -8.93 13.44
C ASP A 63 -7.69 -9.02 13.95
N GLU A 64 -8.17 -7.98 14.63
CA GLU A 64 -9.52 -7.93 15.18
C GLU A 64 -10.63 -8.05 14.10
N LEU A 65 -10.34 -7.71 12.84
CA LEU A 65 -11.28 -7.90 11.75
C LEU A 65 -11.52 -9.38 11.43
N PHE A 66 -10.62 -10.26 11.85
CA PHE A 66 -10.71 -11.70 11.64
C PHE A 66 -11.36 -12.47 12.79
N HIS A 67 -11.72 -11.82 13.88
CA HIS A 67 -12.38 -12.46 15.02
C HIS A 67 -13.80 -12.92 14.66
N ASN A 68 -14.51 -12.16 13.83
CA ASN A 68 -15.81 -12.57 13.29
C ASN A 68 -15.60 -13.62 12.19
N PRO A 69 -16.21 -14.82 12.27
CA PRO A 69 -15.97 -15.91 11.31
C PRO A 69 -16.40 -15.56 9.88
N LEU A 70 -17.51 -14.85 9.70
CA LEU A 70 -17.99 -14.44 8.37
C LEU A 70 -17.03 -13.41 7.75
N LYS A 71 -16.65 -12.38 8.50
CA LYS A 71 -15.66 -11.38 8.06
C LYS A 71 -14.32 -12.03 7.73
N ARG A 72 -13.88 -13.00 8.54
CA ARG A 72 -12.65 -13.76 8.31
C ARG A 72 -12.64 -14.50 6.98
N VAL A 73 -13.72 -15.25 6.68
CA VAL A 73 -13.85 -15.96 5.41
C VAL A 73 -13.83 -14.99 4.24
N PHE A 74 -14.61 -13.91 4.33
CA PHE A 74 -14.69 -12.87 3.31
C PHE A 74 -13.34 -12.18 3.07
N LEU A 75 -12.67 -11.71 4.12
CA LEU A 75 -11.38 -11.03 4.01
C LEU A 75 -10.29 -11.95 3.43
N ARG A 76 -10.24 -13.22 3.86
CA ARG A 76 -9.32 -14.21 3.30
C ARG A 76 -9.61 -14.47 1.81
N ALA A 77 -10.86 -14.56 1.42
CA ALA A 77 -11.25 -14.71 0.03
C ALA A 77 -10.81 -13.50 -0.82
N LEU A 78 -10.74 -12.30 -0.24
CA LEU A 78 -10.20 -11.11 -0.87
C LEU A 78 -8.66 -11.02 -0.83
N GLY A 79 -7.98 -11.95 -0.16
CA GLY A 79 -6.52 -11.98 -0.06
C GLY A 79 -5.95 -11.23 1.14
N ALA A 80 -6.81 -10.81 2.08
CA ALA A 80 -6.33 -10.22 3.32
C ALA A 80 -5.87 -11.29 4.32
N PHE A 81 -4.83 -10.98 5.10
CA PHE A 81 -4.34 -11.80 6.20
C PHE A 81 -4.10 -10.92 7.45
N PRO A 82 -4.23 -11.50 8.66
CA PRO A 82 -4.17 -10.73 9.89
C PRO A 82 -2.75 -10.20 10.18
N VAL A 83 -2.69 -9.03 10.81
CA VAL A 83 -1.49 -8.45 11.41
C VAL A 83 -1.86 -7.81 12.74
N ARG A 84 -1.06 -8.09 13.77
CA ARG A 84 -1.11 -7.41 15.05
C ARG A 84 -0.28 -6.12 14.95
N ARG A 85 -0.91 -5.00 15.24
CA ARG A 85 -0.25 -3.67 15.20
C ARG A 85 0.47 -3.42 16.52
N HIS A 86 1.42 -2.48 16.48
CA HIS A 86 2.21 -2.04 17.65
C HIS A 86 3.15 -3.09 18.24
N GLU A 87 3.35 -4.21 17.54
CA GLU A 87 4.33 -5.24 17.89
C GLU A 87 4.97 -5.84 16.61
N VAL A 88 6.12 -6.47 16.78
CA VAL A 88 6.76 -7.19 15.66
C VAL A 88 6.01 -8.50 15.40
N ASP A 89 5.02 -8.46 14.53
CA ASP A 89 4.27 -9.65 14.14
C ASP A 89 5.04 -10.49 13.12
N ARG A 90 5.82 -11.44 13.64
CA ARG A 90 6.62 -12.37 12.82
C ARG A 90 5.75 -13.24 11.90
N ALA A 91 4.52 -13.56 12.30
CA ALA A 91 3.59 -14.34 11.48
C ALA A 91 3.10 -13.55 10.28
N ALA A 92 2.75 -12.28 10.47
CA ALA A 92 2.38 -11.37 9.39
C ALA A 92 3.54 -11.15 8.41
N VAL A 93 4.77 -10.91 8.92
CA VAL A 93 5.97 -10.80 8.06
C VAL A 93 6.19 -12.07 7.26
N LYS A 94 6.08 -13.26 7.88
CA LYS A 94 6.22 -14.56 7.19
C LYS A 94 5.14 -14.75 6.11
N ALA A 95 3.91 -14.31 6.37
CA ALA A 95 2.82 -14.37 5.39
C ALA A 95 3.08 -13.44 4.20
N ALA A 96 3.53 -12.19 4.45
CA ALA A 96 3.90 -11.24 3.41
C ALA A 96 5.04 -11.75 2.52
N LEU A 97 6.10 -12.29 3.14
CA LEU A 97 7.21 -12.91 2.41
C LEU A 97 6.74 -14.07 1.53
N ARG A 98 5.78 -14.88 2.01
CA ARG A 98 5.19 -15.98 1.22
C ARG A 98 4.42 -15.43 0.02
N VAL A 99 3.64 -14.37 0.18
CA VAL A 99 2.92 -13.70 -0.92
C VAL A 99 3.91 -13.23 -1.99
N LEU A 100 4.98 -12.53 -1.60
CA LEU A 100 5.99 -12.02 -2.53
C LEU A 100 6.79 -13.16 -3.20
N LYS A 101 7.20 -14.19 -2.45
CA LYS A 101 7.89 -15.38 -3.02
C LYS A 101 7.05 -16.13 -4.06
N GLN A 102 5.73 -16.02 -3.99
CA GLN A 102 4.81 -16.57 -4.99
C GLN A 102 4.61 -15.65 -6.21
N GLY A 103 5.41 -14.60 -6.36
CA GLY A 103 5.30 -13.64 -7.46
C GLY A 103 4.02 -12.81 -7.43
N ARG A 104 3.42 -12.61 -6.25
CA ARG A 104 2.15 -11.91 -6.08
C ARG A 104 2.34 -10.44 -5.66
N VAL A 105 1.26 -9.68 -5.73
CA VAL A 105 1.24 -8.26 -5.33
C VAL A 105 0.81 -8.14 -3.87
N LEU A 106 1.64 -7.48 -3.07
CA LEU A 106 1.33 -7.12 -1.70
C LEU A 106 0.99 -5.63 -1.62
N GLY A 107 -0.17 -5.28 -1.08
CA GLY A 107 -0.50 -3.91 -0.70
C GLY A 107 -0.16 -3.69 0.77
N LEU A 108 0.62 -2.68 1.04
CA LEU A 108 1.06 -2.32 2.38
C LEU A 108 1.01 -0.80 2.53
N PHE A 109 0.24 -0.33 3.49
CA PHE A 109 0.21 1.09 3.86
C PHE A 109 1.40 1.38 4.76
N PRO A 110 2.43 2.13 4.29
CA PRO A 110 3.66 2.29 5.06
C PRO A 110 3.47 3.11 6.34
N GLU A 111 2.42 3.90 6.42
CA GLU A 111 2.05 4.66 7.63
C GLU A 111 1.59 3.77 8.81
N GLY A 112 1.32 2.47 8.58
CA GLY A 112 0.81 1.53 9.59
C GLY A 112 -0.60 1.81 10.08
N THR A 113 -1.10 3.04 9.96
CA THR A 113 -2.45 3.46 10.33
C THR A 113 -2.99 4.50 9.36
N ARG A 114 -4.28 4.85 9.49
CA ARG A 114 -4.89 5.90 8.68
C ARG A 114 -4.52 7.28 9.20
N SER A 115 -4.21 8.20 8.29
CA SER A 115 -4.09 9.62 8.62
C SER A 115 -5.48 10.21 8.87
N LEU A 116 -5.71 10.71 10.06
CA LEU A 116 -6.96 11.39 10.42
C LEU A 116 -6.96 12.87 9.99
N THR A 117 -5.79 13.42 9.73
CA THR A 117 -5.61 14.83 9.31
C THR A 117 -5.54 14.99 7.81
N GLY A 118 -5.46 13.88 7.05
CA GLY A 118 -5.22 13.90 5.61
C GLY A 118 -3.75 14.15 5.22
N VAL A 119 -2.88 14.38 6.19
CA VAL A 119 -1.44 14.61 5.97
C VAL A 119 -0.69 13.28 6.04
N LEU A 120 0.26 13.08 5.13
CA LEU A 120 1.13 11.90 5.09
C LEU A 120 1.91 11.79 6.41
N GLN A 121 1.85 10.62 7.03
CA GLN A 121 2.52 10.34 8.31
C GLN A 121 3.92 9.77 8.09
N LYS A 122 4.67 9.60 9.19
CA LYS A 122 5.95 8.89 9.18
C LYS A 122 5.74 7.44 8.73
N GLY A 123 6.64 6.94 7.89
CA GLY A 123 6.62 5.56 7.43
C GLY A 123 7.23 4.60 8.43
N GLU A 124 6.63 3.43 8.53
CA GLU A 124 7.15 2.26 9.23
C GLU A 124 8.15 1.48 8.35
N GLU A 125 9.04 0.72 8.96
CA GLU A 125 10.10 -0.01 8.26
C GLU A 125 9.63 -1.32 7.59
N GLY A 126 8.36 -1.68 7.71
CA GLY A 126 7.82 -2.94 7.21
C GLY A 126 7.99 -3.13 5.70
N ALA A 127 7.74 -2.08 4.91
CA ALA A 127 7.93 -2.12 3.46
C ALA A 127 9.41 -2.28 3.08
N ALA A 128 10.30 -1.57 3.77
CA ALA A 128 11.74 -1.65 3.59
C ALA A 128 12.28 -3.06 3.89
N LEU A 129 11.86 -3.65 5.00
CA LEU A 129 12.22 -5.03 5.37
C LEU A 129 11.82 -6.03 4.29
N LEU A 130 10.61 -5.93 3.77
CA LEU A 130 10.10 -6.85 2.75
C LEU A 130 10.82 -6.65 1.41
N ALA A 131 11.08 -5.41 1.00
CA ALA A 131 11.83 -5.08 -0.20
C ALA A 131 13.26 -5.66 -0.14
N LEU A 132 13.99 -5.44 0.96
CA LEU A 132 15.33 -5.99 1.19
C LEU A 132 15.35 -7.52 1.18
N ARG A 133 14.35 -8.15 1.79
CA ARG A 133 14.28 -9.62 1.89
C ARG A 133 13.91 -10.32 0.58
N THR A 134 13.23 -9.65 -0.32
CA THR A 134 12.64 -10.27 -1.52
C THR A 134 13.18 -9.72 -2.83
N GLY A 135 13.82 -8.54 -2.82
CA GLY A 135 14.18 -7.81 -4.03
C GLY A 135 12.95 -7.32 -4.82
N ALA A 136 11.75 -7.42 -4.25
CA ALA A 136 10.53 -6.98 -4.91
C ALA A 136 10.54 -5.45 -5.11
N PRO A 137 10.21 -4.95 -6.31
CA PRO A 137 10.07 -3.51 -6.52
C PRO A 137 8.93 -2.96 -5.67
N VAL A 138 9.15 -1.77 -5.13
CA VAL A 138 8.15 -1.00 -4.40
C VAL A 138 7.56 0.04 -5.35
N ILE A 139 6.24 0.04 -5.50
CA ILE A 139 5.51 1.06 -6.27
C ILE A 139 4.89 2.04 -5.28
N PRO A 140 5.41 3.26 -5.15
CA PRO A 140 4.78 4.29 -4.35
C PRO A 140 3.47 4.71 -5.01
N MET A 141 2.44 5.01 -4.22
CA MET A 141 1.15 5.42 -4.73
C MET A 141 0.60 6.60 -3.94
N GLY A 142 -0.04 7.53 -4.65
CA GLY A 142 -0.78 8.65 -4.07
C GLY A 142 -2.29 8.46 -4.26
N ILE A 143 -3.04 8.43 -3.15
CA ILE A 143 -4.51 8.52 -3.15
C ILE A 143 -4.86 9.94 -2.76
N VAL A 144 -5.50 10.67 -3.69
CA VAL A 144 -5.84 12.09 -3.55
C VAL A 144 -7.34 12.30 -3.68
N GLY A 145 -7.91 13.05 -2.78
CA GLY A 145 -9.34 13.34 -2.75
C GLY A 145 -10.01 12.80 -1.48
N ASN A 146 -11.33 12.74 -1.53
CA ASN A 146 -12.14 12.21 -0.45
C ASN A 146 -13.21 11.25 -1.00
N TYR A 147 -13.88 10.53 -0.12
CA TYR A 147 -14.92 9.57 -0.49
C TYR A 147 -16.34 10.14 -0.33
N SER A 148 -16.51 11.46 -0.55
CA SER A 148 -17.83 12.08 -0.67
C SER A 148 -18.44 11.78 -2.03
N TRP A 149 -19.76 11.69 -2.11
CA TRP A 149 -20.46 11.41 -3.35
C TRP A 149 -20.07 12.38 -4.46
N TRP A 150 -19.75 11.86 -5.65
CA TRP A 150 -19.36 12.59 -6.85
C TRP A 150 -18.09 13.46 -6.71
N SER A 151 -17.31 13.26 -5.64
CA SER A 151 -16.02 13.93 -5.45
C SER A 151 -14.96 13.41 -6.42
N ARG A 152 -13.89 14.18 -6.60
CA ARG A 152 -12.69 13.70 -7.31
C ARG A 152 -11.95 12.69 -6.42
N LEU A 153 -11.66 11.52 -6.98
CA LEU A 153 -10.81 10.52 -6.38
C LEU A 153 -9.73 10.15 -7.39
N LEU A 154 -8.48 10.48 -7.10
CA LEU A 154 -7.37 10.24 -7.99
C LEU A 154 -6.40 9.26 -7.35
N VAL A 155 -6.01 8.23 -8.11
CA VAL A 155 -4.96 7.29 -7.73
C VAL A 155 -3.79 7.43 -8.68
N ARG A 156 -2.63 7.77 -8.16
CA ARG A 156 -1.38 7.89 -8.92
C ARG A 156 -0.41 6.78 -8.54
N PHE A 157 0.19 6.18 -9.53
CA PHE A 157 1.28 5.22 -9.36
C PHE A 157 2.59 5.93 -9.72
N GLY A 158 3.56 5.92 -8.81
CA GLY A 158 4.90 6.44 -9.03
C GLY A 158 5.81 5.44 -9.76
N GLU A 159 7.04 5.85 -10.03
CA GLU A 159 8.04 4.97 -10.63
C GLU A 159 8.44 3.85 -9.66
N PRO A 160 8.72 2.64 -10.18
CA PRO A 160 9.16 1.53 -9.36
C PRO A 160 10.49 1.83 -8.66
N LEU A 161 10.52 1.74 -7.35
CA LEU A 161 11.74 1.79 -6.55
C LEU A 161 12.31 0.38 -6.43
N THR A 162 13.52 0.18 -6.93
CA THR A 162 14.22 -1.11 -6.81
C THR A 162 15.38 -0.98 -5.83
N PHE A 163 15.55 -2.01 -5.01
CA PHE A 163 16.61 -2.12 -4.02
C PHE A 163 17.46 -3.39 -4.28
N THR A 164 17.63 -3.75 -5.56
CA THR A 164 18.29 -5.01 -5.97
C THR A 164 19.75 -5.07 -5.55
N GLY A 165 20.47 -3.95 -5.56
CA GLY A 165 21.85 -3.88 -5.04
C GLY A 165 21.95 -4.10 -3.52
N GLU A 166 20.82 -4.04 -2.82
CA GLU A 166 20.69 -4.27 -1.38
C GLU A 166 19.92 -5.56 -1.07
N ALA A 167 19.38 -6.24 -2.09
CA ALA A 167 18.61 -7.46 -1.92
C ALA A 167 19.46 -8.58 -1.30
N GLY A 168 18.95 -9.19 -0.23
CA GLY A 168 19.68 -10.20 0.54
C GLY A 168 20.69 -9.62 1.55
N ALA A 169 20.94 -8.32 1.57
CA ALA A 169 21.75 -7.68 2.59
C ALA A 169 21.07 -7.79 3.97
N LYS A 170 21.89 -7.79 5.03
CA LYS A 170 21.37 -7.82 6.39
C LYS A 170 20.52 -6.56 6.64
N PRO A 171 19.26 -6.69 7.06
CA PRO A 171 18.40 -5.54 7.36
C PRO A 171 18.85 -4.89 8.67
N THR A 172 19.69 -3.86 8.55
CA THR A 172 20.05 -2.99 9.69
C THR A 172 19.01 -1.90 9.85
N SER A 173 18.87 -1.35 11.05
CA SER A 173 17.93 -0.25 11.35
C SER A 173 18.16 0.94 10.42
N ASP A 174 19.40 1.40 10.27
CA ASP A 174 19.75 2.57 9.45
C ASP A 174 19.37 2.35 7.97
N ARG A 175 19.62 1.14 7.44
CA ARG A 175 19.27 0.81 6.06
C ARG A 175 17.75 0.74 5.86
N MET A 176 17.03 0.14 6.79
CA MET A 176 15.56 0.09 6.73
C MET A 176 14.95 1.48 6.84
N ALA A 177 15.49 2.33 7.73
CA ALA A 177 15.07 3.72 7.86
C ALA A 177 15.32 4.52 6.57
N ALA A 178 16.50 4.40 5.96
CA ALA A 178 16.82 5.10 4.70
C ALA A 178 15.89 4.67 3.55
N ILE A 179 15.60 3.36 3.41
CA ILE A 179 14.67 2.86 2.40
C ILE A 179 13.25 3.35 2.69
N SER A 180 12.79 3.30 3.96
CA SER A 180 11.49 3.80 4.35
C SER A 180 11.34 5.29 4.01
N GLN A 181 12.34 6.12 4.29
CA GLN A 181 12.35 7.53 3.92
C GLN A 181 12.24 7.73 2.40
N ARG A 182 12.97 6.97 1.58
CA ARG A 182 12.88 7.04 0.12
C ARG A 182 11.49 6.65 -0.38
N ILE A 183 10.85 5.63 0.20
CA ILE A 183 9.48 5.25 -0.13
C ILE A 183 8.51 6.38 0.22
N MET A 184 8.63 6.96 1.41
CA MET A 184 7.75 8.04 1.86
C MET A 184 7.94 9.31 1.03
N ALA A 185 9.16 9.67 0.67
CA ALA A 185 9.45 10.80 -0.23
C ALA A 185 8.78 10.59 -1.60
N ALA A 186 8.92 9.41 -2.19
CA ALA A 186 8.29 9.10 -3.47
C ALA A 186 6.74 9.08 -3.40
N ILE A 187 6.14 8.76 -2.25
CA ILE A 187 4.70 8.92 -2.04
C ILE A 187 4.35 10.41 -1.95
N ALA A 188 5.13 11.20 -1.22
CA ALA A 188 4.91 12.63 -1.06
C ALA A 188 4.87 13.38 -2.40
N GLU A 189 5.76 13.04 -3.35
CA GLU A 189 5.78 13.61 -4.71
C GLU A 189 4.48 13.37 -5.51
N LEU A 190 3.70 12.37 -5.14
CA LEU A 190 2.42 12.04 -5.79
C LEU A 190 1.23 12.76 -5.17
N LEU A 191 1.43 13.43 -4.04
CA LEU A 191 0.38 14.11 -3.28
C LEU A 191 0.45 15.63 -3.49
N PRO A 192 -0.67 16.36 -3.35
CA PRO A 192 -0.66 17.81 -3.36
C PRO A 192 0.04 18.34 -2.09
N GLU A 193 0.65 19.53 -2.17
CA GLU A 193 1.43 20.15 -1.09
C GLU A 193 0.74 20.16 0.28
N GLY A 194 -0.56 20.42 0.33
CA GLY A 194 -1.34 20.41 1.59
C GLY A 194 -1.50 19.04 2.25
N GLN A 195 -1.12 17.94 1.58
CA GLN A 195 -1.14 16.58 2.12
C GLN A 195 0.26 16.09 2.53
N VAL A 196 1.27 16.92 2.39
CA VAL A 196 2.65 16.60 2.78
C VAL A 196 3.08 17.55 3.89
N LYS A 197 3.43 17.01 5.05
CA LYS A 197 4.08 17.77 6.12
C LYS A 197 5.58 17.64 5.93
N LEU A 198 6.24 18.69 5.49
CA LEU A 198 7.70 18.73 5.43
C LEU A 198 8.26 18.59 6.86
N PRO A 199 9.35 17.84 7.05
CA PRO A 199 10.03 17.83 8.34
C PRO A 199 10.47 19.27 8.69
N PRO A 200 10.39 19.69 9.96
CA PRO A 200 10.89 20.99 10.36
C PRO A 200 12.41 21.04 10.11
N GLY A 201 12.84 21.85 9.15
CA GLY A 201 14.27 22.09 8.91
C GLY A 201 14.74 22.30 7.47
N GLU A 202 13.89 22.21 6.46
CA GLU A 202 14.23 22.62 5.08
C GLU A 202 13.30 23.73 4.60
N GLU A 203 13.40 24.90 5.23
CA GLU A 203 12.99 26.14 4.57
C GLU A 203 14.08 26.46 3.56
N ALA A 204 13.68 26.54 2.29
CA ALA A 204 14.54 26.87 1.17
C ALA A 204 15.31 28.17 1.44
N GLY A 205 16.64 28.08 1.52
CA GLY A 205 17.56 29.18 1.41
C GLY A 205 17.84 29.48 -0.06
#